data_7e7678389df1b898bcac0747e6301310
#
_entry.id   7e7678389df1b898bcac0747e6301310
#
_cell.length_a   1.000
_cell.length_b   1.000
_cell.length_c   1.000
_cell.angle_alpha   90.00
_cell.angle_beta   90.00
_cell.angle_gamma   90.00
#
_symmetry.space_group_name_H-M   'P 1'
#
loop_
_entity.id
_entity.type
_entity.pdbx_description
1 polymer ?
#
loop_
_entity_poly.entity_id
_entity_poly.type
_entity_poly.pdbx_seq_one_letter_code
_entity_poly.pdbx_strand_id
1 'polypeptide(L)'
;MTTDFVQSASTAGGGLVLPIRRRPQSPRGETGRAFEARFDRLHDHAYSIGLFVPTSGALGIWGPSTIACAKLAAAEINRAGGLLGSEVRLRLVDAADERADLVEQTGQVLADGEIDAIVGMHTSAVRQRLLAPIGGSLPYIYTPLYEGGERSPAVYTIGETPQQQLRPAIHALSTRFKLKRWALLGNDYIWPRTSHVLARAYVKEVGGEVVDDLYLPLGTNNFDSVLERLARLKADAVLLSLAGQDAIEFSRGFGAAGPLVRGMVRLSCAIEENGLLAMGAENTDRLYAAAGYFSGVQSDANIAFKERYYTMHGDHAPTLNALGQSTYEGVHFLAALIQRAHENCSGSSASGRMPLQYRSARDAAYVDNDHKLYPMYLARAEGHLFEVVERL
;
A
#
# COMPACT_ATOMS: atom_id res chain seq x y z
N MET A 1 -31.93 18.81 -54.34
CA MET A 1 -33.15 18.01 -54.09
C MET A 1 -32.86 17.23 -52.83
N THR A 2 -33.24 17.80 -51.70
CA THR A 2 -34.42 17.49 -50.87
C THR A 2 -34.38 16.07 -50.34
N THR A 3 -34.41 15.75 -49.09
CA THR A 3 -35.29 16.21 -48.01
C THR A 3 -34.83 15.74 -46.67
N ASP A 4 -35.03 16.59 -45.65
CA ASP A 4 -34.97 16.36 -44.20
C ASP A 4 -35.86 15.21 -43.75
N PHE A 5 -35.43 14.53 -42.67
CA PHE A 5 -36.33 14.00 -41.66
C PHE A 5 -35.78 14.15 -40.24
N VAL A 6 -36.39 15.06 -39.51
CA VAL A 6 -36.31 15.23 -38.07
C VAL A 6 -37.18 14.16 -37.43
N GLN A 7 -36.68 13.42 -36.45
CA GLN A 7 -37.52 12.79 -35.42
C GLN A 7 -36.90 12.77 -34.04
N SER A 8 -37.56 13.52 -33.21
CA SER A 8 -37.75 13.56 -31.76
C SER A 8 -36.92 12.70 -30.84
N ALA A 9 -36.36 13.38 -29.84
CA ALA A 9 -35.73 12.85 -28.63
C ALA A 9 -36.76 12.09 -27.75
N SER A 10 -36.33 10.94 -27.24
CA SER A 10 -36.93 10.28 -26.08
C SER A 10 -35.81 10.07 -25.05
N THR A 11 -35.99 10.66 -23.89
CA THR A 11 -35.16 10.53 -22.69
C THR A 11 -35.36 9.17 -22.04
N ALA A 12 -34.32 8.37 -21.95
CA ALA A 12 -34.23 7.27 -20.97
C ALA A 12 -32.76 7.07 -20.60
N GLY A 13 -32.51 6.98 -19.29
CA GLY A 13 -31.17 6.97 -18.67
C GLY A 13 -30.29 5.86 -19.23
N GLY A 14 -29.18 6.29 -19.78
CA GLY A 14 -28.09 5.42 -20.26
C GLY A 14 -26.81 5.71 -19.54
N GLY A 15 -26.41 4.83 -18.63
CA GLY A 15 -25.07 4.81 -18.09
C GLY A 15 -24.06 4.64 -19.21
N LEU A 16 -23.02 5.46 -19.20
CA LEU A 16 -21.92 5.44 -20.16
C LEU A 16 -21.16 4.13 -20.03
N VAL A 17 -21.51 3.11 -20.79
CA VAL A 17 -20.72 1.89 -20.95
C VAL A 17 -19.63 2.19 -21.97
N LEU A 18 -18.43 2.44 -21.49
CA LEU A 18 -17.26 2.52 -22.37
C LEU A 18 -17.01 1.14 -23.01
N PRO A 19 -16.77 1.07 -24.32
CA PRO A 19 -16.51 -0.20 -24.98
C PRO A 19 -15.23 -0.84 -24.43
N ILE A 20 -15.33 -2.08 -23.96
CA ILE A 20 -14.19 -2.91 -23.57
C ILE A 20 -13.34 -3.11 -24.82
N ARG A 21 -12.27 -2.32 -24.98
CA ARG A 21 -11.26 -2.58 -26.01
C ARG A 21 -10.61 -3.93 -25.70
N ARG A 22 -10.72 -4.86 -26.65
CA ARG A 22 -9.99 -6.13 -26.61
C ARG A 22 -8.51 -5.82 -26.44
N ARG A 23 -7.90 -6.36 -25.37
CA ARG A 23 -6.45 -6.25 -25.11
C ARG A 23 -5.66 -6.74 -26.30
N PRO A 24 -4.56 -6.08 -26.70
CA PRO A 24 -3.53 -6.73 -27.46
C PRO A 24 -2.99 -7.91 -26.63
N GLN A 25 -2.86 -9.07 -27.25
CA GLN A 25 -2.22 -10.24 -26.65
C GLN A 25 -0.80 -9.83 -26.28
N SER A 26 -0.43 -9.92 -24.98
CA SER A 26 0.95 -9.70 -24.53
C SER A 26 1.88 -10.65 -25.29
N PRO A 27 3.09 -10.22 -25.64
CA PRO A 27 4.09 -11.08 -26.26
C PRO A 27 4.47 -12.17 -25.24
N ARG A 28 3.95 -13.38 -25.44
CA ARG A 28 4.19 -14.58 -24.62
C ARG A 28 5.61 -15.15 -24.76
N GLY A 29 6.54 -14.44 -25.40
CA GLY A 29 7.82 -15.02 -25.82
C GLY A 29 9.01 -14.71 -24.92
N GLU A 30 9.14 -13.49 -24.39
CA GLU A 30 10.41 -13.08 -23.76
C GLU A 30 10.38 -13.11 -22.23
N THR A 31 9.30 -12.71 -21.59
CA THR A 31 9.16 -12.80 -20.13
C THR A 31 9.09 -14.27 -19.64
N GLY A 32 8.46 -15.16 -20.39
CA GLY A 32 8.43 -16.59 -20.06
C GLY A 32 9.82 -17.25 -20.10
N ARG A 33 10.60 -16.99 -21.15
CA ARG A 33 11.95 -17.56 -21.28
C ARG A 33 12.97 -17.05 -20.27
N ALA A 34 12.88 -15.77 -19.87
CA ALA A 34 13.71 -15.21 -18.82
C ALA A 34 13.37 -15.81 -17.43
N PHE A 35 12.11 -16.17 -17.23
CA PHE A 35 11.64 -16.89 -16.02
C PHE A 35 12.15 -18.35 -16.04
N GLU A 36 12.01 -19.07 -17.15
CA GLU A 36 12.44 -20.47 -17.30
C GLU A 36 13.95 -20.64 -17.08
N ALA A 37 14.80 -19.80 -17.68
CA ALA A 37 16.24 -19.85 -17.52
C ALA A 37 16.75 -19.61 -16.08
N ARG A 38 15.89 -19.12 -15.18
CA ARG A 38 16.19 -18.93 -13.76
C ARG A 38 15.83 -20.16 -12.92
N PHE A 39 14.84 -20.96 -13.31
CA PHE A 39 14.50 -22.18 -12.58
C PHE A 39 15.65 -23.21 -12.57
N ASP A 40 16.40 -23.30 -13.66
CA ASP A 40 17.54 -24.22 -13.76
C ASP A 40 18.71 -23.87 -12.81
N ARG A 41 18.79 -22.60 -12.36
CA ARG A 41 19.79 -22.12 -11.40
C ARG A 41 19.40 -22.29 -9.94
N LEU A 42 18.12 -22.54 -9.65
CA LEU A 42 17.60 -22.59 -8.27
C LEU A 42 18.09 -23.81 -7.48
N HIS A 43 18.52 -24.87 -8.13
CA HIS A 43 18.95 -26.10 -7.42
C HIS A 43 20.32 -25.99 -6.74
N ASP A 44 21.17 -25.01 -7.13
CA ASP A 44 22.55 -24.92 -6.63
C ASP A 44 22.78 -23.66 -5.71
N HIS A 45 21.86 -22.73 -5.64
CA HIS A 45 22.03 -21.48 -4.90
C HIS A 45 20.78 -21.10 -4.09
N ALA A 46 20.99 -20.30 -3.02
CA ALA A 46 19.90 -19.70 -2.26
C ALA A 46 19.11 -18.72 -3.15
N TYR A 47 17.79 -18.67 -2.98
CA TYR A 47 16.93 -17.68 -3.63
C TYR A 47 17.01 -16.34 -2.88
N SER A 48 17.66 -15.36 -3.49
CA SER A 48 17.94 -14.07 -2.85
C SER A 48 16.85 -13.04 -3.17
N ILE A 49 16.13 -12.60 -2.14
CA ILE A 49 15.10 -11.53 -2.26
C ILE A 49 15.70 -10.20 -1.84
N GLY A 50 15.77 -9.25 -2.75
CA GLY A 50 16.06 -7.85 -2.42
C GLY A 50 14.88 -7.26 -1.64
N LEU A 51 15.08 -7.00 -0.34
CA LEU A 51 14.11 -6.34 0.52
C LEU A 51 14.39 -4.84 0.53
N PHE A 52 13.64 -4.08 -0.26
CA PHE A 52 13.78 -2.64 -0.44
C PHE A 52 12.85 -1.91 0.54
N VAL A 53 13.41 -1.36 1.60
CA VAL A 53 12.67 -0.77 2.73
C VAL A 53 13.38 0.50 3.21
N PRO A 54 12.68 1.61 3.49
CA PRO A 54 13.31 2.76 4.11
C PRO A 54 13.76 2.42 5.53
N THR A 55 15.05 2.55 5.78
CA THR A 55 15.67 2.36 7.10
C THR A 55 16.26 3.65 7.64
N SER A 56 16.21 4.71 6.86
CA SER A 56 16.68 6.06 7.19
C SER A 56 15.66 7.13 6.77
N GLY A 57 15.94 8.40 7.09
CA GLY A 57 15.11 9.55 6.69
C GLY A 57 13.73 9.59 7.35
N ALA A 58 12.84 10.39 6.78
CA ALA A 58 11.49 10.64 7.30
C ALA A 58 10.61 9.38 7.39
N LEU A 59 10.94 8.35 6.61
CA LEU A 59 10.20 7.09 6.54
C LEU A 59 10.88 5.93 7.27
N GLY A 60 12.02 6.16 7.92
CA GLY A 60 12.78 5.12 8.62
C GLY A 60 11.98 4.39 9.71
N ILE A 61 10.93 5.03 10.26
CA ILE A 61 10.01 4.43 11.23
C ILE A 61 9.28 3.17 10.69
N TRP A 62 9.17 3.01 9.39
CA TRP A 62 8.54 1.85 8.75
C TRP A 62 9.44 0.61 8.72
N GLY A 63 10.76 0.81 8.78
CA GLY A 63 11.76 -0.25 8.63
C GLY A 63 11.62 -1.42 9.61
N PRO A 64 11.57 -1.20 10.93
CA PRO A 64 11.66 -2.26 11.92
C PRO A 64 10.57 -3.33 11.77
N SER A 65 9.30 -2.94 11.70
CA SER A 65 8.17 -3.88 11.54
C SER A 65 8.25 -4.63 10.21
N THR A 66 8.58 -3.91 9.14
CA THR A 66 8.70 -4.47 7.79
C THR A 66 9.78 -5.54 7.71
N ILE A 67 10.97 -5.27 8.25
CA ILE A 67 12.10 -6.21 8.26
C ILE A 67 11.76 -7.44 9.12
N ALA A 68 11.15 -7.24 10.30
CA ALA A 68 10.76 -8.35 11.16
C ALA A 68 9.72 -9.26 10.48
N CYS A 69 8.72 -8.69 9.84
CA CYS A 69 7.70 -9.44 9.11
C CYS A 69 8.27 -10.19 7.90
N ALA A 70 9.18 -9.57 7.14
CA ALA A 70 9.87 -10.24 6.03
C ALA A 70 10.71 -11.42 6.52
N LYS A 71 11.43 -11.26 7.65
CA LYS A 71 12.21 -12.35 8.27
C LYS A 71 11.33 -13.51 8.71
N LEU A 72 10.16 -13.24 9.30
CA LEU A 72 9.20 -14.27 9.65
C LEU A 72 8.76 -15.06 8.41
N ALA A 73 8.35 -14.38 7.35
CA ALA A 73 7.91 -15.02 6.11
C ALA A 73 9.01 -15.88 5.49
N ALA A 74 10.24 -15.37 5.38
CA ALA A 74 11.38 -16.13 4.85
C ALA A 74 11.68 -17.38 5.72
N ALA A 75 11.64 -17.25 7.06
CA ALA A 75 11.84 -18.37 7.96
C ALA A 75 10.73 -19.44 7.85
N GLU A 76 9.48 -19.03 7.62
CA GLU A 76 8.36 -19.96 7.38
C GLU A 76 8.52 -20.73 6.07
N ILE A 77 8.90 -20.04 4.99
CA ILE A 77 9.17 -20.66 3.68
C ILE A 77 10.34 -21.64 3.82
N ASN A 78 11.44 -21.27 4.47
CA ASN A 78 12.61 -22.12 4.66
C ASN A 78 12.29 -23.36 5.51
N ARG A 79 11.48 -23.20 6.56
CA ARG A 79 11.04 -24.32 7.40
C ARG A 79 10.12 -25.28 6.63
N ALA A 80 9.41 -24.80 5.62
CA ALA A 80 8.60 -25.62 4.73
C ALA A 80 9.41 -26.30 3.58
N GLY A 81 10.74 -26.16 3.55
CA GLY A 81 11.60 -26.75 2.54
C GLY A 81 12.16 -25.78 1.50
N GLY A 82 11.97 -24.47 1.75
CA GLY A 82 12.47 -23.43 0.86
C GLY A 82 11.55 -23.14 -0.33
N LEU A 83 12.01 -22.30 -1.23
CA LEU A 83 11.33 -21.95 -2.48
C LEU A 83 11.86 -22.86 -3.61
N LEU A 84 11.03 -23.78 -4.08
CA LEU A 84 11.45 -24.83 -5.03
C LEU A 84 12.68 -25.64 -4.58
N GLY A 85 12.81 -25.88 -3.26
CA GLY A 85 13.95 -26.57 -2.67
C GLY A 85 15.14 -25.70 -2.29
N SER A 86 15.15 -24.43 -2.67
CA SER A 86 16.24 -23.48 -2.35
C SER A 86 15.94 -22.67 -1.11
N GLU A 87 16.99 -22.42 -0.30
CA GLU A 87 16.87 -21.53 0.86
C GLU A 87 16.54 -20.09 0.41
N VAL A 88 15.55 -19.44 1.03
CA VAL A 88 15.24 -18.03 0.82
C VAL A 88 16.14 -17.17 1.72
N ARG A 89 16.83 -16.20 1.13
CA ARG A 89 17.63 -15.20 1.81
C ARG A 89 17.13 -13.79 1.53
N LEU A 90 17.21 -12.92 2.51
CA LEU A 90 16.83 -11.51 2.39
C LEU A 90 18.08 -10.64 2.31
N ARG A 91 18.18 -9.85 1.25
CA ARG A 91 19.17 -8.79 1.10
C ARG A 91 18.50 -7.45 1.33
N LEU A 92 18.79 -6.80 2.45
CA LEU A 92 18.24 -5.48 2.78
C LEU A 92 18.90 -4.39 1.94
N VAL A 93 18.06 -3.54 1.34
CA VAL A 93 18.45 -2.32 0.62
C VAL A 93 17.67 -1.15 1.23
N ASP A 94 18.36 -0.11 1.67
CA ASP A 94 17.72 1.11 2.18
C ASP A 94 17.09 1.89 1.02
N ALA A 95 15.76 1.89 0.99
CA ALA A 95 14.95 2.52 -0.04
C ALA A 95 14.28 3.82 0.45
N ALA A 96 15.01 4.61 1.28
CA ALA A 96 14.55 5.93 1.66
C ALA A 96 14.45 6.88 0.45
N ASP A 97 13.43 7.76 0.44
CA ASP A 97 13.18 8.70 -0.66
C ASP A 97 14.34 9.68 -0.86
N GLU A 98 15.01 10.05 0.22
CA GLU A 98 16.14 10.97 0.24
C GLU A 98 17.43 10.38 -0.36
N ARG A 99 17.49 9.06 -0.60
CA ARG A 99 18.63 8.37 -1.18
C ARG A 99 18.77 8.68 -2.67
N ALA A 100 19.68 9.61 -3.01
CA ALA A 100 20.00 9.97 -4.39
C ALA A 100 20.67 8.82 -5.17
N ASP A 101 21.45 7.99 -4.49
CA ASP A 101 22.21 6.86 -5.04
C ASP A 101 21.40 5.56 -5.22
N LEU A 102 20.14 5.52 -4.78
CA LEU A 102 19.33 4.31 -4.77
C LEU A 102 19.19 3.65 -6.16
N VAL A 103 19.05 4.45 -7.21
CA VAL A 103 18.92 3.95 -8.60
C VAL A 103 20.22 3.29 -9.05
N GLU A 104 21.36 3.92 -8.77
CA GLU A 104 22.69 3.39 -9.08
C GLU A 104 22.99 2.10 -8.29
N GLN A 105 22.72 2.11 -6.98
CA GLN A 105 22.87 0.93 -6.12
C GLN A 105 21.99 -0.23 -6.62
N THR A 106 20.75 0.06 -7.01
CA THR A 106 19.86 -0.97 -7.57
C THR A 106 20.43 -1.55 -8.86
N GLY A 107 20.93 -0.69 -9.77
CA GLY A 107 21.59 -1.15 -10.99
C GLY A 107 22.79 -2.06 -10.71
N GLN A 108 23.61 -1.73 -9.73
CA GLN A 108 24.75 -2.53 -9.32
C GLN A 108 24.33 -3.91 -8.78
N VAL A 109 23.39 -3.94 -7.83
CA VAL A 109 22.86 -5.18 -7.23
C VAL A 109 22.27 -6.12 -8.29
N LEU A 110 21.62 -5.54 -9.32
CA LEU A 110 21.08 -6.30 -10.45
C LEU A 110 22.18 -6.84 -11.37
N ALA A 111 23.18 -6.01 -11.69
CA ALA A 111 24.29 -6.38 -12.57
C ALA A 111 25.15 -7.49 -11.95
N ASP A 112 25.36 -7.45 -10.66
CA ASP A 112 26.14 -8.46 -9.91
C ASP A 112 25.35 -9.77 -9.69
N GLY A 113 24.06 -9.78 -10.03
CA GLY A 113 23.21 -10.97 -9.89
C GLY A 113 22.93 -11.37 -8.43
N GLU A 114 22.98 -10.40 -7.51
CA GLU A 114 22.88 -10.64 -6.07
C GLU A 114 21.47 -10.91 -5.57
N ILE A 115 20.45 -10.61 -6.41
CA ILE A 115 19.04 -10.84 -6.09
C ILE A 115 18.29 -11.47 -7.26
N ASP A 116 17.28 -12.30 -6.94
CA ASP A 116 16.40 -13.00 -7.89
C ASP A 116 15.01 -12.38 -7.99
N ALA A 117 14.60 -11.62 -6.98
CA ALA A 117 13.33 -10.89 -6.93
C ALA A 117 13.44 -9.68 -6.01
N ILE A 118 12.47 -8.77 -6.11
CA ILE A 118 12.36 -7.63 -5.23
C ILE A 118 11.02 -7.68 -4.47
N VAL A 119 11.09 -7.48 -3.15
CA VAL A 119 9.95 -7.13 -2.30
C VAL A 119 10.18 -5.72 -1.79
N GLY A 120 9.36 -4.78 -2.25
CA GLY A 120 9.51 -3.35 -1.97
C GLY A 120 8.38 -2.83 -1.07
N MET A 121 8.77 -2.27 0.08
CA MET A 121 7.91 -1.48 0.95
C MET A 121 8.54 -0.08 1.10
N HIS A 122 8.13 0.84 0.27
CA HIS A 122 8.61 2.22 0.18
C HIS A 122 7.58 3.08 -0.56
N THR A 123 7.81 4.35 -0.80
CA THR A 123 6.85 5.23 -1.48
C THR A 123 6.64 4.87 -2.94
N SER A 124 5.52 5.32 -3.51
CA SER A 124 5.27 5.25 -4.95
C SER A 124 6.27 6.06 -5.77
N ALA A 125 6.84 7.13 -5.21
CA ALA A 125 7.91 7.90 -5.86
C ALA A 125 9.17 7.04 -6.06
N VAL A 126 9.61 6.32 -5.03
CA VAL A 126 10.71 5.36 -5.11
C VAL A 126 10.38 4.25 -6.11
N ARG A 127 9.16 3.67 -6.05
CA ARG A 127 8.77 2.65 -7.04
C ARG A 127 8.97 3.13 -8.47
N GLN A 128 8.50 4.33 -8.80
CA GLN A 128 8.65 4.89 -10.13
C GLN A 128 10.12 5.09 -10.54
N ARG A 129 10.98 5.51 -9.61
CA ARG A 129 12.43 5.64 -9.88
C ARG A 129 13.09 4.29 -10.16
N LEU A 130 12.62 3.21 -9.54
CA LEU A 130 13.17 1.86 -9.69
C LEU A 130 12.70 1.12 -10.94
N LEU A 131 11.62 1.55 -11.61
CA LEU A 131 11.09 0.88 -12.79
C LEU A 131 12.13 0.78 -13.92
N ALA A 132 12.88 1.86 -14.18
CA ALA A 132 13.86 1.91 -15.26
C ALA A 132 15.05 0.96 -15.02
N PRO A 133 15.77 0.97 -13.88
CA PRO A 133 16.87 0.05 -13.65
C PRO A 133 16.42 -1.42 -13.57
N ILE A 134 15.22 -1.72 -13.07
CA ILE A 134 14.69 -3.09 -12.99
C ILE A 134 14.28 -3.59 -14.40
N GLY A 135 13.67 -2.73 -15.22
CA GLY A 135 13.34 -3.02 -16.61
C GLY A 135 12.46 -4.27 -16.84
N GLY A 136 11.75 -4.72 -15.81
CA GLY A 136 10.99 -5.98 -15.87
C GLY A 136 11.85 -7.26 -15.85
N SER A 137 13.13 -7.17 -15.51
CA SER A 137 14.08 -8.29 -15.49
C SER A 137 13.84 -9.26 -14.34
N LEU A 138 13.23 -8.81 -13.24
CA LEU A 138 12.91 -9.56 -12.03
C LEU A 138 11.44 -9.39 -11.63
N PRO A 139 10.84 -10.37 -10.92
CA PRO A 139 9.60 -10.14 -10.19
C PRO A 139 9.80 -9.04 -9.15
N TYR A 140 8.94 -8.03 -9.20
CA TYR A 140 8.94 -6.92 -8.25
C TYR A 140 7.59 -6.85 -7.55
N ILE A 141 7.56 -7.26 -6.28
CA ILE A 141 6.36 -7.24 -5.44
C ILE A 141 6.37 -5.92 -4.66
N TYR A 142 5.44 -5.03 -4.97
CA TYR A 142 5.24 -3.78 -4.27
C TYR A 142 4.12 -3.93 -3.25
N THR A 143 4.46 -3.82 -1.96
CA THR A 143 3.58 -4.25 -0.87
C THR A 143 2.73 -3.17 -0.25
N PRO A 144 3.13 -1.87 -0.17
CA PRO A 144 2.32 -0.85 0.50
C PRO A 144 1.14 -0.39 -0.36
N LEU A 145 0.28 0.40 0.27
CA LEU A 145 -0.76 1.16 -0.44
C LEU A 145 -0.13 2.01 -1.57
N TYR A 146 -0.88 2.22 -2.65
CA TYR A 146 -0.40 2.95 -3.82
C TYR A 146 -1.55 3.61 -4.59
N GLU A 147 -1.23 4.46 -5.56
CA GLU A 147 -2.20 5.23 -6.32
C GLU A 147 -3.11 4.43 -7.27
N GLY A 148 -2.78 3.18 -7.55
CA GLY A 148 -3.47 2.35 -8.56
C GLY A 148 -2.85 2.46 -9.95
N GLY A 149 -3.36 1.66 -10.90
CA GLY A 149 -3.05 1.77 -12.32
C GLY A 149 -1.67 1.27 -12.75
N GLU A 150 -0.96 0.47 -11.96
CA GLU A 150 0.34 -0.11 -12.33
C GLU A 150 0.23 -1.06 -13.53
N ARG A 151 1.07 -0.85 -14.53
CA ARG A 151 1.09 -1.62 -15.79
C ARG A 151 2.50 -2.10 -16.20
N SER A 152 3.51 -1.77 -15.40
CA SER A 152 4.90 -2.15 -15.71
C SER A 152 5.06 -3.67 -15.71
N PRO A 153 5.85 -4.22 -16.65
CA PRO A 153 6.13 -5.65 -16.68
C PRO A 153 6.73 -6.15 -15.37
N ALA A 154 6.34 -7.34 -14.95
CA ALA A 154 6.83 -8.03 -13.76
C ALA A 154 6.63 -7.28 -12.43
N VAL A 155 5.87 -6.17 -12.40
CA VAL A 155 5.50 -5.45 -11.17
C VAL A 155 4.13 -5.90 -10.68
N TYR A 156 4.10 -6.37 -9.45
CA TYR A 156 2.89 -6.86 -8.77
C TYR A 156 2.62 -6.01 -7.55
N THR A 157 1.54 -5.23 -7.57
CA THR A 157 1.12 -4.41 -6.44
C THR A 157 0.10 -5.18 -5.62
N ILE A 158 0.36 -5.42 -4.34
CA ILE A 158 -0.55 -6.17 -3.45
C ILE A 158 -1.24 -5.28 -2.41
N GLY A 159 -0.80 -4.04 -2.26
CA GLY A 159 -1.40 -3.06 -1.34
C GLY A 159 -2.70 -2.45 -1.85
N GLU A 160 -3.32 -1.66 -0.99
CA GLU A 160 -4.59 -0.99 -1.20
C GLU A 160 -4.47 0.18 -2.17
N THR A 161 -5.60 0.55 -2.76
CA THR A 161 -5.73 1.74 -3.60
C THR A 161 -6.63 2.79 -2.92
N PRO A 162 -6.52 4.08 -3.29
CA PRO A 162 -7.40 5.12 -2.75
C PRO A 162 -8.89 4.84 -2.95
N GLN A 163 -9.26 4.16 -4.05
CA GLN A 163 -10.64 3.76 -4.27
C GLN A 163 -11.14 2.79 -3.20
N GLN A 164 -10.30 1.84 -2.80
CA GLN A 164 -10.65 0.84 -1.77
C GLN A 164 -10.66 1.43 -0.37
N GLN A 165 -9.76 2.38 -0.08
CA GLN A 165 -9.61 2.99 1.25
C GLN A 165 -10.50 4.22 1.43
N LEU A 166 -10.36 5.23 0.55
CA LEU A 166 -10.92 6.56 0.78
C LEU A 166 -12.43 6.63 0.53
N ARG A 167 -12.92 5.98 -0.53
CA ARG A 167 -14.34 6.09 -0.87
C ARG A 167 -15.25 5.63 0.28
N PRO A 168 -15.13 4.38 0.78
CA PRO A 168 -15.96 3.92 1.87
C PRO A 168 -15.69 4.68 3.18
N ALA A 169 -14.44 5.03 3.49
CA ALA A 169 -14.11 5.75 4.71
C ALA A 169 -14.68 7.17 4.74
N ILE A 170 -14.60 7.93 3.63
CA ILE A 170 -15.21 9.26 3.51
C ILE A 170 -16.73 9.17 3.67
N HIS A 171 -17.38 8.16 3.05
CA HIS A 171 -18.82 7.94 3.18
C HIS A 171 -19.21 7.62 4.63
N ALA A 172 -18.51 6.69 5.29
CA ALA A 172 -18.78 6.30 6.67
C ALA A 172 -18.63 7.48 7.64
N LEU A 173 -17.51 8.22 7.58
CA LEU A 173 -17.23 9.35 8.45
C LEU A 173 -18.18 10.54 8.17
N SER A 174 -18.44 10.84 6.89
CA SER A 174 -19.35 11.94 6.54
C SER A 174 -20.78 11.66 7.02
N THR A 175 -21.24 10.42 6.95
CA THR A 175 -22.54 10.02 7.49
C THR A 175 -22.58 10.10 9.01
N ARG A 176 -21.57 9.53 9.69
CA ARG A 176 -21.47 9.48 11.15
C ARG A 176 -21.39 10.85 11.80
N PHE A 177 -20.59 11.76 11.25
CA PHE A 177 -20.30 13.07 11.82
C PHE A 177 -20.93 14.24 11.06
N LYS A 178 -21.70 13.96 9.99
CA LYS A 178 -22.33 14.97 9.12
C LYS A 178 -21.31 15.95 8.51
N LEU A 179 -20.13 15.44 8.15
CA LEU A 179 -19.03 16.23 7.61
C LEU A 179 -19.38 16.78 6.23
N LYS A 180 -19.14 18.08 6.03
CA LYS A 180 -19.38 18.77 4.77
C LYS A 180 -18.14 19.44 4.19
N ARG A 181 -17.28 19.97 5.05
CA ARG A 181 -16.12 20.78 4.66
C ARG A 181 -14.83 20.01 4.93
N TRP A 182 -14.19 19.57 3.87
CA TRP A 182 -12.97 18.77 3.94
C TRP A 182 -11.75 19.59 3.52
N ALA A 183 -10.68 19.55 4.29
CA ALA A 183 -9.35 19.94 3.84
C ALA A 183 -8.56 18.69 3.45
N LEU A 184 -7.69 18.79 2.45
CA LEU A 184 -6.79 17.73 2.02
C LEU A 184 -5.36 18.20 2.27
N LEU A 185 -4.55 17.35 2.91
CA LEU A 185 -3.16 17.64 3.21
C LEU A 185 -2.30 16.41 2.90
N GLY A 186 -1.30 16.55 2.05
CA GLY A 186 -0.44 15.44 1.62
C GLY A 186 1.01 15.84 1.36
N ASN A 187 1.89 14.86 1.31
CA ASN A 187 3.22 15.05 0.78
C ASN A 187 3.18 15.21 -0.74
N ASP A 188 4.16 15.91 -1.30
CA ASP A 188 4.20 16.26 -2.72
C ASP A 188 4.82 15.16 -3.59
N TYR A 189 4.08 14.04 -3.75
CA TYR A 189 4.42 12.97 -4.70
C TYR A 189 3.16 12.29 -5.27
N ILE A 190 3.32 11.32 -6.14
CA ILE A 190 2.25 10.76 -6.98
C ILE A 190 1.07 10.20 -6.18
N TRP A 191 1.30 9.45 -5.07
CA TRP A 191 0.22 8.82 -4.30
C TRP A 191 -0.71 9.84 -3.63
N PRO A 192 -0.25 10.88 -2.86
CA PRO A 192 -1.13 11.90 -2.30
C PRO A 192 -1.87 12.69 -3.39
N ARG A 193 -1.19 13.05 -4.47
CA ARG A 193 -1.81 13.81 -5.57
C ARG A 193 -2.95 13.04 -6.22
N THR A 194 -2.77 11.77 -6.54
CA THR A 194 -3.82 10.91 -7.10
C THR A 194 -4.93 10.66 -6.08
N SER A 195 -4.58 10.43 -4.82
CA SER A 195 -5.54 10.24 -3.73
C SER A 195 -6.45 11.44 -3.56
N HIS A 196 -5.91 12.67 -3.62
CA HIS A 196 -6.70 13.90 -3.48
C HIS A 196 -7.63 14.14 -4.67
N VAL A 197 -7.21 13.80 -5.90
CA VAL A 197 -8.12 13.85 -7.06
C VAL A 197 -9.34 12.97 -6.83
N LEU A 198 -9.14 11.74 -6.35
CA LEU A 198 -10.22 10.81 -6.06
C LEU A 198 -11.06 11.26 -4.84
N ALA A 199 -10.39 11.73 -3.77
CA ALA A 199 -11.07 12.21 -2.56
C ALA A 199 -12.03 13.36 -2.85
N ARG A 200 -11.69 14.28 -3.77
CA ARG A 200 -12.59 15.36 -4.21
C ARG A 200 -13.90 14.80 -4.79
N ALA A 201 -13.81 13.76 -5.60
CA ALA A 201 -15.00 13.12 -6.16
C ALA A 201 -15.84 12.46 -5.05
N TYR A 202 -15.19 11.74 -4.11
CA TYR A 202 -15.89 11.04 -3.03
C TYR A 202 -16.52 12.00 -2.01
N VAL A 203 -15.86 13.12 -1.70
CA VAL A 203 -16.44 14.19 -0.88
C VAL A 203 -17.68 14.79 -1.54
N LYS A 204 -17.63 14.99 -2.86
CA LYS A 204 -18.80 15.46 -3.62
C LYS A 204 -19.93 14.44 -3.63
N GLU A 205 -19.66 13.14 -3.74
CA GLU A 205 -20.66 12.06 -3.67
C GLU A 205 -21.50 12.13 -2.38
N VAL A 206 -20.91 12.53 -1.25
CA VAL A 206 -21.59 12.67 0.04
C VAL A 206 -22.18 14.07 0.26
N GLY A 207 -22.18 14.91 -0.76
CA GLY A 207 -22.71 16.28 -0.71
C GLY A 207 -21.86 17.21 0.14
N GLY A 208 -20.55 16.95 0.21
CA GLY A 208 -19.53 17.81 0.83
C GLY A 208 -18.78 18.65 -0.20
N GLU A 209 -17.89 19.50 0.29
CA GLU A 209 -16.97 20.31 -0.50
C GLU A 209 -15.53 20.19 0.02
N VAL A 210 -14.55 20.25 -0.88
CA VAL A 210 -13.14 20.38 -0.51
C VAL A 210 -12.80 21.86 -0.46
N VAL A 211 -12.51 22.35 0.76
CA VAL A 211 -12.24 23.77 1.04
C VAL A 211 -10.77 24.13 0.93
N ASP A 212 -9.89 23.14 0.94
CA ASP A 212 -8.44 23.33 0.75
C ASP A 212 -7.77 22.05 0.26
N ASP A 213 -6.62 22.19 -0.42
CA ASP A 213 -5.82 21.07 -0.94
C ASP A 213 -4.35 21.49 -0.97
N LEU A 214 -3.58 20.99 0.00
CA LEU A 214 -2.20 21.38 0.23
C LEU A 214 -1.25 20.20 0.03
N TYR A 215 -0.11 20.49 -0.58
CA TYR A 215 1.00 19.57 -0.72
C TYR A 215 2.27 20.17 -0.12
N LEU A 216 2.98 19.36 0.65
CA LEU A 216 4.21 19.73 1.33
C LEU A 216 5.34 18.78 0.93
N PRO A 217 6.58 19.25 0.87
CA PRO A 217 7.73 18.36 0.69
C PRO A 217 7.74 17.24 1.73
N LEU A 218 8.16 16.04 1.35
CA LEU A 218 8.45 14.99 2.31
C LEU A 218 9.60 15.42 3.23
N GLY A 219 9.50 15.14 4.53
CA GLY A 219 10.44 15.62 5.55
C GLY A 219 10.05 16.97 6.16
N THR A 220 8.84 17.44 5.93
CA THR A 220 8.31 18.65 6.59
C THR A 220 8.13 18.39 8.09
N ASN A 221 8.72 19.25 8.93
CA ASN A 221 8.70 19.12 10.39
C ASN A 221 7.99 20.28 11.12
N ASN A 222 7.57 21.32 10.41
CA ASN A 222 6.80 22.43 10.99
C ASN A 222 5.49 22.60 10.24
N PHE A 223 4.38 22.50 10.97
CA PHE A 223 3.03 22.56 10.45
C PHE A 223 2.22 23.77 11.00
N ASP A 224 2.84 24.70 11.72
CA ASP A 224 2.14 25.82 12.38
C ASP A 224 1.29 26.62 11.38
N SER A 225 1.87 27.00 10.26
CA SER A 225 1.15 27.78 9.22
C SER A 225 -0.02 26.98 8.60
N VAL A 226 0.11 25.68 8.49
CA VAL A 226 -0.95 24.77 8.01
C VAL A 226 -2.08 24.70 9.04
N LEU A 227 -1.76 24.54 10.32
CA LEU A 227 -2.74 24.47 11.41
C LEU A 227 -3.50 25.80 11.57
N GLU A 228 -2.81 26.94 11.48
CA GLU A 228 -3.46 28.26 11.44
C GLU A 228 -4.39 28.41 10.22
N ARG A 229 -3.97 27.92 9.05
CA ARG A 229 -4.80 27.93 7.84
C ARG A 229 -6.05 27.07 8.02
N LEU A 230 -5.92 25.85 8.55
CA LEU A 230 -7.04 24.96 8.85
C LEU A 230 -8.04 25.60 9.83
N ALA A 231 -7.54 26.29 10.88
CA ALA A 231 -8.40 27.02 11.82
C ALA A 231 -9.24 28.09 11.13
N ARG A 232 -8.65 28.85 10.19
CA ARG A 232 -9.36 29.90 9.43
C ARG A 232 -10.42 29.34 8.48
N LEU A 233 -10.16 28.17 7.90
CA LEU A 233 -11.06 27.54 6.91
C LEU A 233 -12.31 26.93 7.52
N LYS A 234 -12.34 26.71 8.83
CA LYS A 234 -13.46 26.03 9.54
C LYS A 234 -13.83 24.71 8.85
N ALA A 235 -12.82 23.91 8.53
CA ALA A 235 -13.04 22.57 7.99
C ALA A 235 -13.65 21.67 9.08
N ASP A 236 -14.53 20.74 8.69
CA ASP A 236 -15.09 19.72 9.59
C ASP A 236 -14.10 18.55 9.74
N ALA A 237 -13.37 18.28 8.67
CA ALA A 237 -12.42 17.17 8.60
C ALA A 237 -11.20 17.52 7.76
N VAL A 238 -10.09 16.80 8.02
CA VAL A 238 -8.89 16.81 7.21
C VAL A 238 -8.50 15.38 6.80
N LEU A 239 -8.32 15.17 5.50
CA LEU A 239 -7.69 13.98 4.97
C LEU A 239 -6.18 14.16 5.02
N LEU A 240 -5.50 13.25 5.71
CA LEU A 240 -4.04 13.23 5.86
C LEU A 240 -3.43 12.18 4.93
N SER A 241 -2.85 12.63 3.84
CA SER A 241 -2.00 11.83 2.96
C SER A 241 -0.51 12.15 3.21
N LEU A 242 -0.16 12.32 4.50
CA LEU A 242 1.19 12.47 5.00
C LEU A 242 1.76 11.10 5.37
N ALA A 243 3.06 10.92 5.21
CA ALA A 243 3.74 9.66 5.42
C ALA A 243 4.79 9.76 6.54
N GLY A 244 4.96 8.69 7.31
CA GLY A 244 6.01 8.54 8.30
C GLY A 244 6.08 9.69 9.32
N GLN A 245 7.26 10.30 9.46
CA GLN A 245 7.51 11.36 10.44
C GLN A 245 6.63 12.60 10.23
N ASP A 246 6.30 12.95 8.98
CA ASP A 246 5.47 14.11 8.66
C ASP A 246 4.06 13.97 9.26
N ALA A 247 3.47 12.78 9.21
CA ALA A 247 2.16 12.50 9.81
C ALA A 247 2.21 12.60 11.34
N ILE A 248 3.33 12.20 11.95
CA ILE A 248 3.56 12.27 13.39
C ILE A 248 3.70 13.73 13.83
N GLU A 249 4.53 14.52 13.18
CA GLU A 249 4.75 15.92 13.53
C GLU A 249 3.49 16.76 13.32
N PHE A 250 2.75 16.55 12.22
CA PHE A 250 1.45 17.16 12.03
C PHE A 250 0.50 16.83 13.17
N SER A 251 0.43 15.55 13.58
CA SER A 251 -0.50 15.11 14.64
C SER A 251 -0.15 15.69 16.00
N ARG A 252 1.14 15.83 16.33
CA ARG A 252 1.61 16.52 17.54
C ARG A 252 1.19 17.99 17.54
N GLY A 253 1.46 18.70 16.44
CA GLY A 253 1.02 20.09 16.29
C GLY A 253 -0.50 20.24 16.35
N PHE A 254 -1.25 19.28 15.75
CA PHE A 254 -2.71 19.26 15.80
C PHE A 254 -3.22 19.10 17.24
N GLY A 255 -2.64 18.21 18.04
CA GLY A 255 -3.00 18.00 19.44
C GLY A 255 -2.69 19.23 20.32
N ALA A 256 -1.62 19.97 20.01
CA ALA A 256 -1.25 21.21 20.69
C ALA A 256 -2.08 22.44 20.24
N ALA A 257 -2.79 22.32 19.10
CA ALA A 257 -3.55 23.44 18.53
C ALA A 257 -4.81 23.78 19.34
N GLY A 258 -5.40 24.95 19.05
CA GLY A 258 -6.62 25.41 19.68
C GLY A 258 -7.86 24.55 19.36
N PRO A 259 -8.97 24.77 20.10
CA PRO A 259 -10.17 23.93 20.01
C PRO A 259 -10.79 23.82 18.61
N LEU A 260 -10.66 24.84 17.77
CA LEU A 260 -11.17 24.83 16.39
C LEU A 260 -10.49 23.79 15.53
N VAL A 261 -9.17 23.60 15.70
CA VAL A 261 -8.40 22.59 14.99
C VAL A 261 -8.66 21.20 15.58
N ARG A 262 -8.54 21.05 16.89
CA ARG A 262 -8.76 19.78 17.59
C ARG A 262 -10.17 19.19 17.43
N GLY A 263 -11.15 20.05 17.13
CA GLY A 263 -12.52 19.62 16.84
C GLY A 263 -12.71 18.93 15.49
N MET A 264 -11.76 19.04 14.55
CA MET A 264 -11.84 18.42 13.24
C MET A 264 -11.65 16.91 13.32
N VAL A 265 -12.32 16.17 12.44
CA VAL A 265 -12.05 14.74 12.24
C VAL A 265 -10.81 14.60 11.34
N ARG A 266 -9.89 13.73 11.72
CA ARG A 266 -8.74 13.35 10.87
C ARG A 266 -8.99 11.99 10.27
N LEU A 267 -8.80 11.84 8.94
CA LEU A 267 -8.77 10.57 8.23
C LEU A 267 -7.41 10.37 7.62
N SER A 268 -6.77 9.22 7.86
CA SER A 268 -5.52 8.84 7.20
C SER A 268 -5.62 7.42 6.61
N CYS A 269 -4.82 7.16 5.57
CA CYS A 269 -4.59 5.82 5.05
C CYS A 269 -3.13 5.36 5.25
N ALA A 270 -2.28 6.20 5.86
CA ALA A 270 -0.84 5.97 6.03
C ALA A 270 -0.33 6.31 7.44
N ILE A 271 -1.18 6.16 8.44
CA ILE A 271 -0.79 6.19 9.86
C ILE A 271 -1.03 4.79 10.43
N GLU A 272 0.01 4.21 10.96
CA GLU A 272 0.02 2.87 11.53
C GLU A 272 0.21 2.92 13.06
N GLU A 273 0.17 1.77 13.73
CA GLU A 273 0.30 1.62 15.19
C GLU A 273 1.59 2.23 15.75
N ASN A 274 2.71 2.06 15.06
CA ASN A 274 3.98 2.70 15.45
C ASN A 274 3.93 4.23 15.34
N GLY A 275 3.13 4.77 14.41
CA GLY A 275 2.84 6.20 14.30
C GLY A 275 2.06 6.71 15.51
N LEU A 276 1.06 5.97 16.01
CA LEU A 276 0.31 6.32 17.23
C LEU A 276 1.23 6.38 18.45
N LEU A 277 2.12 5.40 18.60
CA LEU A 277 3.12 5.39 19.66
C LEU A 277 4.05 6.62 19.58
N ALA A 278 4.51 6.95 18.39
CA ALA A 278 5.44 8.04 18.18
C ALA A 278 4.81 9.42 18.37
N MET A 279 3.53 9.61 17.99
CA MET A 279 2.87 10.91 18.16
C MET A 279 2.39 11.17 19.58
N GLY A 280 2.18 10.13 20.40
CA GLY A 280 1.67 10.22 21.76
C GLY A 280 0.14 10.13 21.82
N ALA A 281 -0.38 9.46 22.87
CA ALA A 281 -1.79 9.16 23.04
C ALA A 281 -2.68 10.41 23.07
N GLU A 282 -2.18 11.51 23.65
CA GLU A 282 -2.84 12.80 23.77
C GLU A 282 -3.09 13.50 22.42
N ASN A 283 -2.40 13.05 21.35
CA ASN A 283 -2.48 13.64 20.01
C ASN A 283 -3.33 12.79 19.04
N THR A 284 -3.99 11.74 19.52
CA THR A 284 -4.73 10.78 18.69
C THR A 284 -6.24 11.05 18.65
N ASP A 285 -6.76 12.00 19.41
CA ASP A 285 -8.21 12.30 19.44
C ASP A 285 -8.76 12.59 18.04
N ARG A 286 -9.96 12.02 17.74
CA ARG A 286 -10.66 12.14 16.45
C ARG A 286 -9.85 11.74 15.21
N LEU A 287 -8.83 10.89 15.38
CA LEU A 287 -8.06 10.30 14.31
C LEU A 287 -8.66 8.94 13.90
N TYR A 288 -8.94 8.81 12.63
CA TYR A 288 -9.42 7.58 11.98
C TYR A 288 -8.45 7.13 10.91
N ALA A 289 -8.31 5.83 10.76
CA ALA A 289 -7.50 5.24 9.69
C ALA A 289 -8.31 4.23 8.88
N ALA A 290 -8.04 4.14 7.57
CA ALA A 290 -8.65 3.16 6.69
C ALA A 290 -7.56 2.29 6.06
N ALA A 291 -7.55 0.99 6.37
CA ALA A 291 -6.56 0.03 5.88
C ALA A 291 -7.14 -1.38 5.75
N GLY A 292 -6.47 -2.22 5.00
CA GLY A 292 -6.81 -3.64 4.88
C GLY A 292 -6.37 -4.49 6.07
N TYR A 293 -5.63 -3.92 7.01
CA TYR A 293 -5.13 -4.59 8.19
C TYR A 293 -4.92 -3.61 9.36
N PHE A 294 -5.27 -4.06 10.54
CA PHE A 294 -4.88 -3.49 11.84
C PHE A 294 -4.49 -4.64 12.78
N SER A 295 -3.51 -4.41 13.64
CA SER A 295 -3.05 -5.44 14.59
C SER A 295 -4.16 -5.90 15.55
N GLY A 296 -5.17 -5.05 15.79
CA GLY A 296 -6.35 -5.29 16.59
C GLY A 296 -7.45 -6.15 15.95
N VAL A 297 -7.36 -6.50 14.65
CA VAL A 297 -8.36 -7.31 13.95
C VAL A 297 -8.49 -8.68 14.61
N GLN A 298 -9.72 -9.07 14.96
CA GLN A 298 -10.04 -10.34 15.64
C GLN A 298 -10.46 -11.38 14.59
N SER A 299 -9.47 -11.99 13.92
CA SER A 299 -9.66 -13.15 13.04
C SER A 299 -8.67 -14.24 13.40
N ASP A 300 -9.03 -15.50 13.17
CA ASP A 300 -8.16 -16.64 13.46
C ASP A 300 -6.83 -16.54 12.69
N ALA A 301 -6.88 -16.06 11.44
CA ALA A 301 -5.70 -15.85 10.62
C ALA A 301 -4.75 -14.81 11.24
N ASN A 302 -5.29 -13.68 11.74
CA ASN A 302 -4.49 -12.65 12.39
C ASN A 302 -3.94 -13.10 13.74
N ILE A 303 -4.75 -13.78 14.55
CA ILE A 303 -4.33 -14.34 15.84
C ILE A 303 -3.15 -15.29 15.64
N ALA A 304 -3.28 -16.27 14.74
CA ALA A 304 -2.21 -17.20 14.42
C ALA A 304 -0.96 -16.52 13.81
N PHE A 305 -1.12 -15.46 13.04
CA PHE A 305 0.00 -14.66 12.52
C PHE A 305 0.75 -13.96 13.67
N LYS A 306 0.02 -13.32 14.57
CA LYS A 306 0.61 -12.62 15.74
C LYS A 306 1.34 -13.59 16.67
N GLU A 307 0.79 -14.78 16.92
CA GLU A 307 1.46 -15.82 17.70
C GLU A 307 2.83 -16.18 17.09
N ARG A 308 2.88 -16.42 15.79
CA ARG A 308 4.15 -16.72 15.10
C ARG A 308 5.12 -15.54 15.13
N TYR A 309 4.60 -14.32 14.95
CA TYR A 309 5.40 -13.10 14.98
C TYR A 309 6.08 -12.89 16.33
N TYR A 310 5.30 -12.94 17.42
CA TYR A 310 5.83 -12.74 18.76
C TYR A 310 6.64 -13.95 19.26
N THR A 311 6.33 -15.17 18.80
CA THR A 311 7.18 -16.33 19.08
C THR A 311 8.57 -16.19 18.47
N MET A 312 8.67 -15.63 17.28
CA MET A 312 9.96 -15.45 16.62
C MET A 312 10.78 -14.28 17.18
N HIS A 313 10.11 -13.17 17.51
CA HIS A 313 10.80 -11.92 17.82
C HIS A 313 10.86 -11.60 19.34
N GLY A 314 10.07 -12.30 20.16
CA GLY A 314 10.05 -12.15 21.61
C GLY A 314 9.69 -10.74 22.07
N ASP A 315 10.26 -10.34 23.22
CA ASP A 315 10.02 -9.03 23.84
C ASP A 315 10.59 -7.85 23.04
N HIS A 316 11.45 -8.12 22.06
CA HIS A 316 12.04 -7.11 21.16
C HIS A 316 11.29 -7.00 19.83
N ALA A 317 10.11 -7.63 19.72
CA ALA A 317 9.30 -7.55 18.52
C ALA A 317 8.95 -6.09 18.20
N PRO A 318 9.29 -5.56 17.01
CA PRO A 318 8.80 -4.25 16.59
C PRO A 318 7.28 -4.18 16.60
N THR A 319 6.72 -2.99 16.82
CA THR A 319 5.28 -2.77 16.78
C THR A 319 4.71 -3.23 15.44
N LEU A 320 3.89 -4.28 15.48
CA LEU A 320 3.26 -4.85 14.30
C LEU A 320 2.24 -3.87 13.73
N ASN A 321 2.31 -3.64 12.42
CA ASN A 321 1.47 -2.69 11.71
C ASN A 321 1.12 -3.18 10.29
N ALA A 322 0.28 -2.41 9.58
CA ALA A 322 -0.19 -2.75 8.24
C ALA A 322 0.94 -2.91 7.21
N LEU A 323 1.99 -2.08 7.27
CA LEU A 323 3.11 -2.13 6.32
C LEU A 323 3.98 -3.37 6.53
N GLY A 324 4.25 -3.72 7.80
CA GLY A 324 4.94 -4.96 8.14
C GLY A 324 4.15 -6.18 7.69
N GLN A 325 2.86 -6.23 8.03
CA GLN A 325 1.97 -7.32 7.65
C GLN A 325 1.88 -7.47 6.12
N SER A 326 1.75 -6.38 5.39
CA SER A 326 1.72 -6.39 3.92
C SER A 326 3.04 -6.90 3.34
N THR A 327 4.18 -6.62 3.97
CA THR A 327 5.48 -7.15 3.55
C THR A 327 5.60 -8.66 3.82
N TYR A 328 5.09 -9.14 4.96
CA TYR A 328 4.95 -10.60 5.20
C TYR A 328 4.17 -11.26 4.07
N GLU A 329 3.03 -10.69 3.70
CA GLU A 329 2.24 -11.19 2.57
C GLU A 329 3.00 -11.11 1.24
N GLY A 330 3.78 -10.04 1.02
CA GLY A 330 4.57 -9.86 -0.20
C GLY A 330 5.60 -10.96 -0.43
N VAL A 331 6.26 -11.42 0.63
CA VAL A 331 7.21 -12.54 0.55
C VAL A 331 6.49 -13.86 0.26
N HIS A 332 5.35 -14.12 0.91
CA HIS A 332 4.53 -15.31 0.63
C HIS A 332 3.85 -15.25 -0.75
N PHE A 333 3.43 -14.06 -1.17
CA PHE A 333 2.92 -13.83 -2.53
C PHE A 333 3.96 -14.17 -3.59
N LEU A 334 5.21 -13.70 -3.41
CA LEU A 334 6.31 -14.00 -4.31
C LEU A 334 6.53 -15.52 -4.39
N ALA A 335 6.57 -16.22 -3.26
CA ALA A 335 6.74 -17.67 -3.23
C ALA A 335 5.62 -18.38 -3.99
N ALA A 336 4.35 -18.01 -3.77
CA ALA A 336 3.22 -18.58 -4.49
C ALA A 336 3.24 -18.26 -5.99
N LEU A 337 3.69 -17.05 -6.36
CA LEU A 337 3.85 -16.65 -7.77
C LEU A 337 4.89 -17.51 -8.50
N ILE A 338 6.05 -17.73 -7.87
CA ILE A 338 7.15 -18.54 -8.41
C ILE A 338 6.70 -20.01 -8.55
N GLN A 339 6.06 -20.56 -7.51
CA GLN A 339 5.57 -21.92 -7.53
C GLN A 339 4.54 -22.13 -8.66
N ARG A 340 3.57 -21.23 -8.81
CA ARG A 340 2.59 -21.28 -9.92
C ARG A 340 3.26 -21.19 -11.29
N ALA A 341 4.29 -20.34 -11.44
CA ALA A 341 5.02 -20.22 -12.68
C ALA A 341 5.76 -21.54 -13.03
N HIS A 342 6.38 -22.18 -12.05
CA HIS A 342 7.03 -23.49 -12.21
C HIS A 342 6.03 -24.60 -12.59
N GLU A 343 4.87 -24.66 -11.93
CA GLU A 343 3.81 -25.62 -12.26
C GLU A 343 3.28 -25.44 -13.69
N ASN A 344 3.14 -24.18 -14.15
CA ASN A 344 2.72 -23.88 -15.52
C ASN A 344 3.76 -24.34 -16.57
N CYS A 345 5.06 -24.21 -16.29
CA CYS A 345 6.13 -24.66 -17.18
C CYS A 345 6.20 -26.20 -17.25
N SER A 346 5.90 -26.90 -16.15
CA SER A 346 5.88 -28.37 -16.09
C SER A 346 4.61 -29.01 -16.64
N GLY A 347 3.67 -28.26 -17.22
CA GLY A 347 2.46 -28.76 -17.86
C GLY A 347 1.36 -29.26 -16.88
N SER A 348 1.53 -29.02 -15.58
CA SER A 348 0.62 -29.51 -14.52
C SER A 348 -0.61 -28.64 -14.25
N SER A 349 -0.77 -27.51 -14.96
CA SER A 349 -1.77 -26.51 -14.61
C SER A 349 -3.08 -26.66 -15.38
N ALA A 350 -4.20 -26.67 -14.65
CA ALA A 350 -5.53 -26.43 -15.19
C ALA A 350 -5.65 -25.00 -15.70
N SER A 351 -5.93 -24.84 -16.97
CA SER A 351 -6.14 -23.56 -17.67
C SER A 351 -7.33 -22.80 -17.07
N GLY A 352 -7.07 -21.89 -16.12
CA GLY A 352 -8.09 -20.99 -15.58
C GLY A 352 -7.46 -19.80 -14.87
N ARG A 353 -8.08 -18.61 -14.99
CA ARG A 353 -7.69 -17.40 -14.22
C ARG A 353 -8.14 -17.50 -12.75
N MET A 354 -7.65 -18.51 -12.03
CA MET A 354 -7.89 -18.60 -10.60
C MET A 354 -7.07 -17.53 -9.86
N PRO A 355 -7.66 -16.89 -8.84
CA PRO A 355 -6.90 -15.98 -7.98
C PRO A 355 -5.68 -16.68 -7.39
N LEU A 356 -4.55 -15.97 -7.31
CA LEU A 356 -3.37 -16.45 -6.61
C LEU A 356 -3.62 -16.35 -5.10
N GLN A 357 -3.72 -17.51 -4.46
CA GLN A 357 -3.81 -17.64 -3.00
C GLN A 357 -2.39 -17.69 -2.42
N TYR A 358 -2.21 -17.06 -1.28
CA TYR A 358 -0.94 -17.05 -0.55
C TYR A 358 -1.21 -16.94 0.95
N ARG A 359 -0.20 -17.19 1.79
CA ARG A 359 -0.37 -17.07 3.23
C ARG A 359 -0.61 -15.62 3.63
N SER A 360 -1.75 -15.35 4.24
CA SER A 360 -2.22 -14.02 4.58
C SER A 360 -2.85 -14.01 5.98
N ALA A 361 -2.64 -12.92 6.72
CA ALA A 361 -3.34 -12.67 8.00
C ALA A 361 -4.72 -12.00 7.80
N ARG A 362 -5.10 -11.72 6.57
CA ARG A 362 -6.38 -11.07 6.19
C ARG A 362 -7.13 -11.79 5.07
N ASP A 363 -6.78 -13.08 4.84
CA ASP A 363 -7.38 -13.93 3.80
C ASP A 363 -7.32 -13.28 2.39
N ALA A 364 -6.19 -12.63 2.08
CA ALA A 364 -6.02 -11.95 0.82
C ALA A 364 -5.79 -12.94 -0.33
N ALA A 365 -6.31 -12.56 -1.51
CA ALA A 365 -6.02 -13.22 -2.78
C ALA A 365 -5.83 -12.18 -3.89
N TYR A 366 -5.08 -12.52 -4.92
CA TYR A 366 -4.70 -11.64 -5.99
C TYR A 366 -5.18 -12.17 -7.34
N VAL A 367 -5.87 -11.34 -8.09
CA VAL A 367 -6.28 -11.60 -9.48
C VAL A 367 -5.34 -10.87 -10.44
N ASP A 368 -5.26 -9.57 -10.30
CA ASP A 368 -4.33 -8.67 -10.99
C ASP A 368 -4.12 -7.36 -10.18
N ASN A 369 -3.33 -6.43 -10.72
CA ASN A 369 -3.00 -5.18 -10.01
C ASN A 369 -4.23 -4.33 -9.65
N ASP A 370 -5.33 -4.45 -10.38
CA ASP A 370 -6.56 -3.71 -10.11
C ASP A 370 -7.57 -4.50 -9.26
N HIS A 371 -7.42 -5.84 -9.21
CA HIS A 371 -8.38 -6.74 -8.56
C HIS A 371 -7.69 -7.60 -7.49
N LYS A 372 -7.87 -7.20 -6.25
CA LYS A 372 -7.38 -7.87 -5.05
C LYS A 372 -8.55 -8.11 -4.11
N LEU A 373 -8.56 -9.26 -3.47
CA LEU A 373 -9.61 -9.70 -2.57
C LEU A 373 -9.04 -9.69 -1.15
N TYR A 374 -9.46 -8.77 -0.33
CA TYR A 374 -9.20 -8.67 1.11
C TYR A 374 -10.19 -7.70 1.75
N PRO A 375 -10.45 -7.83 3.07
CA PRO A 375 -11.31 -6.89 3.77
C PRO A 375 -10.66 -5.51 3.88
N MET A 376 -11.50 -4.47 4.00
CA MET A 376 -11.10 -3.13 4.37
C MET A 376 -11.77 -2.78 5.70
N TYR A 377 -11.08 -2.00 6.52
CA TYR A 377 -11.55 -1.58 7.83
C TYR A 377 -11.40 -0.08 8.02
N LEU A 378 -12.34 0.50 8.76
CA LEU A 378 -12.20 1.80 9.38
C LEU A 378 -11.90 1.58 10.86
N ALA A 379 -10.81 2.17 11.35
CA ALA A 379 -10.44 2.12 12.75
C ALA A 379 -10.31 3.53 13.34
N ARG A 380 -10.59 3.66 14.63
CA ARG A 380 -10.38 4.86 15.42
C ARG A 380 -9.11 4.70 16.24
N ALA A 381 -8.30 5.74 16.30
CA ALA A 381 -7.19 5.77 17.24
C ALA A 381 -7.73 5.94 18.67
N GLU A 382 -7.28 5.08 19.56
CA GLU A 382 -7.59 5.10 20.99
C GLU A 382 -6.28 4.98 21.77
N GLY A 383 -5.71 6.13 22.13
CA GLY A 383 -4.38 6.18 22.70
C GLY A 383 -3.32 5.65 21.71
N HIS A 384 -2.67 4.55 22.04
CA HIS A 384 -1.61 3.94 21.23
C HIS A 384 -2.08 2.78 20.34
N LEU A 385 -3.38 2.53 20.28
CA LEU A 385 -3.97 1.41 19.55
C LEU A 385 -5.00 1.90 18.54
N PHE A 386 -5.27 1.09 17.53
CA PHE A 386 -6.42 1.23 16.67
C PHE A 386 -7.54 0.29 17.11
N GLU A 387 -8.70 0.86 17.38
CA GLU A 387 -9.96 0.13 17.56
C GLU A 387 -10.68 0.06 16.22
N VAL A 388 -10.89 -1.15 15.72
CA VAL A 388 -11.67 -1.36 14.49
C VAL A 388 -13.13 -1.04 14.78
N VAL A 389 -13.66 -0.03 14.11
CA VAL A 389 -15.04 0.44 14.31
C VAL A 389 -16.01 -0.06 13.25
N GLU A 390 -15.51 -0.42 12.09
CA GLU A 390 -16.33 -0.87 10.96
C GLU A 390 -15.50 -1.66 9.93
N ARG A 391 -16.11 -2.68 9.34
CA ARG A 391 -15.62 -3.29 8.10
C ARG A 391 -16.27 -2.57 6.93
N LEU A 392 -15.46 -2.01 6.05
CA LEU A 392 -15.87 -1.17 4.92
C LEU A 392 -16.30 -2.00 3.70
#